data_da69ca2aafdb241c9726cda1cbfc5c78
#
_entry.id   da69ca2aafdb241c9726cda1cbfc5c78
#
_cell.length_a   1.000
_cell.length_b   1.000
_cell.length_c   1.000
_cell.angle_alpha   90.00
_cell.angle_beta   90.00
_cell.angle_gamma   90.00
#
_symmetry.space_group_name_H-M   'P 1'
#
loop_
_entity.id
_entity.type
_entity.pdbx_description
1 polymer ?
#
loop_
_entity_poly.entity_id
_entity_poly.type
_entity_poly.pdbx_seq_one_letter_code
_entity_poly.pdbx_strand_id
1 'polypeptide(L)'
;MALPGRRAPLIAALCVWPLAVAASDAPNEPVSTSAWTFRVLLDGQPIGEHRFRLSGAREAERTLVSEAQFTVRWLGIALYRYQHRAVERWRGDCLAALSADTDDNGTRTQVSAQAQDAQFDVTAPVPQSARGCVMSFAYWNPALRTQQRLLNPQTGRIEPVRITPLGETPLELGARSVAATGWRIHGPAQPIDVWYSAQGDWIGLDARVDGGRVLRYRLQ
;
A
#
# COMPACT_ATOMS: atom_id res chain seq x y z
N MET A 1 -19.46 88.83 43.13
CA MET A 1 -18.69 89.01 41.89
C MET A 1 -17.77 87.81 41.70
N ALA A 2 -18.23 86.76 41.01
CA ALA A 2 -17.51 85.50 40.86
C ALA A 2 -17.43 85.22 39.40
N LEU A 3 -16.18 84.99 38.87
CA LEU A 3 -15.86 84.70 37.50
C LEU A 3 -15.96 83.14 37.27
N PRO A 4 -16.45 82.71 36.15
CA PRO A 4 -16.61 81.29 35.92
C PRO A 4 -15.32 80.64 35.36
N GLY A 5 -14.95 79.50 35.89
CA GLY A 5 -13.83 78.70 35.47
C GLY A 5 -14.10 77.90 34.14
N ARG A 6 -13.17 78.05 33.22
CA ARG A 6 -13.12 77.30 31.96
C ARG A 6 -12.68 75.88 32.25
N ARG A 7 -13.52 74.93 31.88
CA ARG A 7 -13.14 73.48 31.81
C ARG A 7 -12.59 73.17 30.41
N ALA A 8 -11.37 72.65 30.35
CA ALA A 8 -10.77 72.14 29.14
C ALA A 8 -11.26 70.67 28.89
N PRO A 9 -11.50 70.25 27.64
CA PRO A 9 -11.84 68.84 27.34
C PRO A 9 -10.60 67.99 27.29
N LEU A 10 -10.62 66.84 28.02
CA LEU A 10 -9.67 65.77 27.90
C LEU A 10 -9.97 64.97 26.60
N ILE A 11 -9.01 65.05 25.65
CA ILE A 11 -9.02 64.23 24.45
C ILE A 11 -8.39 62.86 24.84
N ALA A 12 -9.17 61.80 24.94
CA ALA A 12 -8.69 60.45 25.09
C ALA A 12 -8.20 59.95 23.73
N ALA A 13 -6.89 59.79 23.56
CA ALA A 13 -6.30 59.17 22.41
C ALA A 13 -6.46 57.63 22.51
N LEU A 14 -7.32 57.07 21.70
CA LEU A 14 -7.45 55.62 21.50
C LEU A 14 -6.25 55.12 20.65
N CYS A 15 -5.27 54.49 21.28
CA CYS A 15 -4.24 53.72 20.60
C CYS A 15 -4.83 52.41 20.07
N VAL A 16 -5.11 52.36 18.78
CA VAL A 16 -5.45 51.10 18.09
C VAL A 16 -4.13 50.38 17.74
N TRP A 17 -3.82 49.31 18.47
CA TRP A 17 -2.73 48.42 18.09
C TRP A 17 -3.21 47.47 17.01
N PRO A 18 -2.48 47.33 15.87
CA PRO A 18 -2.79 46.31 14.89
C PRO A 18 -2.40 44.95 15.46
N LEU A 19 -3.39 44.02 15.56
CA LEU A 19 -3.14 42.60 15.79
C LEU A 19 -2.48 42.07 14.52
N ALA A 20 -1.17 41.84 14.57
CA ALA A 20 -0.46 41.09 13.57
C ALA A 20 -0.86 39.60 13.74
N VAL A 21 -1.70 39.11 12.82
CA VAL A 21 -1.97 37.70 12.68
C VAL A 21 -0.71 37.07 12.08
N ALA A 22 0.09 36.42 12.92
CA ALA A 22 1.18 35.56 12.47
C ALA A 22 0.57 34.37 11.73
N ALA A 23 0.70 34.31 10.42
CA ALA A 23 0.45 33.11 9.65
C ALA A 23 1.50 32.07 10.11
N SER A 24 1.07 31.06 10.84
CA SER A 24 1.89 29.87 11.13
C SER A 24 2.04 29.10 9.84
N ASP A 25 3.19 29.24 9.17
CA ASP A 25 3.62 28.27 8.17
C ASP A 25 3.80 26.93 8.90
N ALA A 26 2.82 26.04 8.76
CA ALA A 26 2.98 24.66 9.19
C ALA A 26 4.17 24.07 8.41
N PRO A 27 5.16 23.45 9.06
CA PRO A 27 6.27 22.83 8.36
C PRO A 27 5.70 21.79 7.39
N ASN A 28 6.05 21.95 6.11
CA ASN A 28 5.72 20.97 5.07
C ASN A 28 6.57 19.73 5.36
N GLU A 29 6.04 18.79 6.14
CA GLU A 29 6.72 17.53 6.43
C GLU A 29 7.06 16.84 5.11
N PRO A 30 8.30 16.37 4.92
CA PRO A 30 8.69 15.72 3.69
C PRO A 30 7.81 14.47 3.49
N VAL A 31 7.09 14.42 2.38
CA VAL A 31 6.29 13.25 2.01
C VAL A 31 7.24 12.06 1.88
N SER A 32 7.21 11.16 2.85
CA SER A 32 7.96 9.92 2.80
C SER A 32 7.49 9.11 1.59
N THR A 33 8.42 8.73 0.71
CA THR A 33 8.13 7.87 -0.44
C THR A 33 9.02 6.65 -0.41
N SER A 34 8.41 5.46 -0.36
CA SER A 34 9.10 4.19 -0.52
C SER A 34 8.70 3.57 -1.86
N ALA A 35 9.65 2.96 -2.55
CA ALA A 35 9.40 2.31 -3.83
C ALA A 35 10.08 0.95 -3.90
N TRP A 36 9.41 -0.02 -4.50
CA TRP A 36 9.94 -1.36 -4.77
C TRP A 36 9.70 -1.69 -6.24
N THR A 37 10.71 -2.23 -6.90
CA THR A 37 10.60 -2.78 -8.25
C THR A 37 11.07 -4.22 -8.20
N PHE A 38 10.16 -5.13 -8.53
CA PHE A 38 10.46 -6.55 -8.56
C PHE A 38 10.58 -7.03 -9.99
N ARG A 39 11.67 -7.74 -10.27
CA ARG A 39 11.72 -8.62 -11.44
C ARG A 39 10.87 -9.84 -11.15
N VAL A 40 9.99 -10.19 -12.09
CA VAL A 40 9.10 -11.34 -11.98
C VAL A 40 9.58 -12.44 -12.93
N LEU A 41 9.76 -13.64 -12.37
CA LEU A 41 10.23 -14.81 -13.08
C LEU A 41 9.18 -15.93 -12.97
N LEU A 42 9.01 -16.67 -14.05
CA LEU A 42 8.20 -17.88 -14.10
C LEU A 42 9.10 -19.05 -14.51
N ASP A 43 9.27 -20.04 -13.60
CA ASP A 43 10.23 -21.15 -13.76
C ASP A 43 11.67 -20.67 -14.08
N GLY A 44 12.07 -19.53 -13.44
CA GLY A 44 13.37 -18.92 -13.63
C GLY A 44 13.50 -18.00 -14.85
N GLN A 45 12.51 -17.97 -15.75
CA GLN A 45 12.52 -17.09 -16.93
C GLN A 45 11.87 -15.75 -16.61
N PRO A 46 12.52 -14.61 -16.89
CA PRO A 46 11.91 -13.29 -16.69
C PRO A 46 10.66 -13.11 -17.56
N ILE A 47 9.57 -12.69 -16.96
CA ILE A 47 8.28 -12.44 -17.63
C ILE A 47 7.82 -10.99 -17.53
N GLY A 48 8.44 -10.16 -16.70
CA GLY A 48 8.09 -8.76 -16.53
C GLY A 48 8.46 -8.22 -15.17
N GLU A 49 7.77 -7.15 -14.78
CA GLU A 49 8.02 -6.42 -13.54
C GLU A 49 6.73 -6.12 -12.78
N HIS A 50 6.87 -5.94 -11.47
CA HIS A 50 5.84 -5.39 -10.60
C HIS A 50 6.44 -4.25 -9.78
N ARG A 51 5.85 -3.07 -9.89
CA ARG A 51 6.31 -1.85 -9.24
C ARG A 51 5.31 -1.43 -8.17
N PHE A 52 5.84 -0.98 -7.04
CA PHE A 52 5.06 -0.44 -5.92
C PHE A 52 5.62 0.91 -5.53
N ARG A 53 4.74 1.86 -5.26
CA ARG A 53 5.11 3.17 -4.74
C ARG A 53 4.16 3.54 -3.61
N LEU A 54 4.72 3.66 -2.42
CA LEU A 54 4.03 4.10 -1.21
C LEU A 54 4.40 5.55 -0.92
N SER A 55 3.42 6.43 -0.80
CA SER A 55 3.61 7.85 -0.48
C SER A 55 2.72 8.27 0.68
N GLY A 56 3.16 9.28 1.42
CA GLY A 56 2.48 9.82 2.60
C GLY A 56 3.20 9.51 3.91
N ALA A 57 2.89 10.26 4.96
CA ALA A 57 3.42 10.02 6.30
C ALA A 57 2.65 8.88 6.99
N ARG A 58 3.31 8.17 7.92
CA ARG A 58 2.70 7.02 8.61
C ARG A 58 1.51 7.42 9.48
N GLU A 59 1.57 8.61 10.03
CA GLU A 59 0.56 9.20 10.93
C GLU A 59 -0.63 9.81 10.16
N ALA A 60 -0.49 9.94 8.85
CA ALA A 60 -1.51 10.44 7.94
C ALA A 60 -2.07 9.33 7.03
N GLU A 61 -2.83 9.71 6.02
CA GLU A 61 -3.26 8.77 4.97
C GLU A 61 -2.09 8.52 4.01
N ARG A 62 -1.76 7.25 3.79
CA ARG A 62 -0.76 6.81 2.79
C ARG A 62 -1.44 6.26 1.56
N THR A 63 -0.84 6.47 0.40
CA THR A 63 -1.30 5.92 -0.87
C THR A 63 -0.26 4.96 -1.42
N LEU A 64 -0.66 3.72 -1.68
CA LEU A 64 0.11 2.74 -2.44
C LEU A 64 -0.42 2.67 -3.87
N VAL A 65 0.48 2.80 -4.82
CA VAL A 65 0.22 2.47 -6.24
C VAL A 65 1.02 1.22 -6.59
N SER A 66 0.33 0.22 -7.11
CA SER A 66 0.89 -1.07 -7.52
C SER A 66 0.63 -1.27 -9.01
N GLU A 67 1.66 -1.59 -9.79
CA GLU A 67 1.57 -1.77 -11.25
C GLU A 67 2.37 -2.99 -11.69
N ALA A 68 1.69 -4.02 -12.19
CA ALA A 68 2.30 -5.24 -12.72
C ALA A 68 2.06 -5.38 -14.21
N GLN A 69 3.09 -5.83 -14.92
CA GLN A 69 2.99 -6.17 -16.33
C GLN A 69 3.84 -7.40 -16.64
N PHE A 70 3.19 -8.49 -17.06
CA PHE A 70 3.85 -9.74 -17.40
C PHE A 70 3.48 -10.20 -18.79
N THR A 71 4.46 -10.85 -19.47
CA THR A 71 4.23 -11.49 -20.77
C THR A 71 5.01 -12.80 -20.82
N VAL A 72 4.31 -13.90 -20.91
CA VAL A 72 4.92 -15.21 -21.15
C VAL A 72 5.02 -15.40 -22.66
N ARG A 73 6.23 -15.71 -23.16
CA ARG A 73 6.50 -15.93 -24.58
C ARG A 73 7.01 -17.34 -24.83
N TRP A 74 6.61 -17.90 -25.98
CA TRP A 74 7.16 -19.15 -26.50
C TRP A 74 7.53 -18.92 -27.96
N LEU A 75 8.76 -19.20 -28.33
CA LEU A 75 9.30 -18.96 -29.71
C LEU A 75 8.99 -17.54 -30.22
N GLY A 76 9.07 -16.51 -29.35
CA GLY A 76 8.77 -15.12 -29.70
C GLY A 76 7.28 -14.75 -29.66
N ILE A 77 6.37 -15.71 -29.63
CA ILE A 77 4.92 -15.49 -29.60
C ILE A 77 4.46 -15.29 -28.15
N ALA A 78 3.68 -14.24 -27.90
CA ALA A 78 3.07 -14.02 -26.59
C ALA A 78 1.90 -15.00 -26.41
N LEU A 79 2.05 -15.92 -25.44
CA LEU A 79 1.02 -16.91 -25.07
C LEU A 79 0.12 -16.45 -23.95
N TYR A 80 0.64 -15.55 -23.08
CA TYR A 80 -0.09 -15.04 -21.93
C TYR A 80 0.34 -13.61 -21.63
N ARG A 81 -0.62 -12.76 -21.31
CA ARG A 81 -0.41 -11.38 -20.87
C ARG A 81 -1.17 -11.11 -19.60
N TYR A 82 -0.53 -10.40 -18.69
CA TYR A 82 -1.14 -9.98 -17.44
C TYR A 82 -0.81 -8.52 -17.19
N GLN A 83 -1.84 -7.75 -16.85
CA GLN A 83 -1.72 -6.37 -16.42
C GLN A 83 -2.56 -6.18 -15.16
N HIS A 84 -1.97 -5.52 -14.17
CA HIS A 84 -2.68 -5.18 -12.94
C HIS A 84 -2.25 -3.81 -12.48
N ARG A 85 -3.22 -2.99 -12.09
CA ARG A 85 -2.99 -1.72 -11.44
C ARG A 85 -3.93 -1.60 -10.25
N ALA A 86 -3.37 -1.28 -9.07
CA ALA A 86 -4.14 -0.99 -7.88
C ALA A 86 -3.72 0.33 -7.26
N VAL A 87 -4.68 1.05 -6.71
CA VAL A 87 -4.48 2.22 -5.87
C VAL A 87 -5.15 1.94 -4.53
N GLU A 88 -4.36 1.94 -3.48
CA GLU A 88 -4.79 1.67 -2.11
C GLU A 88 -4.56 2.90 -1.24
N ARG A 89 -5.55 3.29 -0.46
CA ARG A 89 -5.41 4.31 0.58
C ARG A 89 -5.42 3.65 1.95
N TRP A 90 -4.50 4.06 2.81
CA TRP A 90 -4.23 3.44 4.09
C TRP A 90 -4.29 4.46 5.22
N ARG A 91 -4.93 4.08 6.33
CA ARG A 91 -4.88 4.81 7.61
C ARG A 91 -4.26 3.89 8.66
N GLY A 92 -3.04 4.20 9.08
CA GLY A 92 -2.24 3.26 9.86
C GLY A 92 -2.02 1.95 9.09
N ASP A 93 -2.42 0.82 9.68
CA ASP A 93 -2.32 -0.51 9.07
C ASP A 93 -3.65 -1.00 8.47
N CYS A 94 -4.67 -0.15 8.40
CA CYS A 94 -5.97 -0.48 7.85
C CYS A 94 -6.16 0.15 6.46
N LEU A 95 -6.70 -0.64 5.55
CA LEU A 95 -7.09 -0.15 4.23
C LEU A 95 -8.30 0.79 4.38
N ALA A 96 -8.19 2.00 3.85
CA ALA A 96 -9.28 2.98 3.81
C ALA A 96 -10.07 2.89 2.51
N ALA A 97 -9.39 2.64 1.39
CA ALA A 97 -10.02 2.40 0.11
C ALA A 97 -9.09 1.62 -0.82
N LEU A 98 -9.69 0.93 -1.80
CA LEU A 98 -9.00 0.21 -2.86
C LEU A 98 -9.76 0.38 -4.17
N SER A 99 -9.02 0.66 -5.24
CA SER A 99 -9.48 0.57 -6.62
C SER A 99 -8.45 -0.20 -7.41
N ALA A 100 -8.84 -1.28 -8.07
CA ALA A 100 -7.92 -2.10 -8.85
C ALA A 100 -8.55 -2.53 -10.17
N ASP A 101 -7.70 -2.59 -11.21
CA ASP A 101 -8.01 -3.12 -12.52
C ASP A 101 -7.03 -4.23 -12.85
N THR A 102 -7.55 -5.38 -13.25
CA THR A 102 -6.76 -6.55 -13.66
C THR A 102 -7.21 -6.99 -15.05
N ASP A 103 -6.27 -7.19 -15.96
CA ASP A 103 -6.48 -7.89 -17.21
C ASP A 103 -5.62 -9.16 -17.19
N ASP A 104 -6.28 -10.29 -16.96
CA ASP A 104 -5.67 -11.61 -16.94
C ASP A 104 -5.96 -12.31 -18.28
N ASN A 105 -5.03 -12.14 -19.22
CA ASN A 105 -5.09 -12.73 -20.56
C ASN A 105 -6.41 -12.44 -21.29
N GLY A 106 -6.90 -11.20 -21.19
CA GLY A 106 -8.16 -10.74 -21.78
C GLY A 106 -9.36 -10.82 -20.85
N THR A 107 -9.26 -11.50 -19.71
CA THR A 107 -10.31 -11.50 -18.68
C THR A 107 -10.10 -10.31 -17.76
N ARG A 108 -11.05 -9.37 -17.78
CA ARG A 108 -10.97 -8.15 -16.99
C ARG A 108 -11.76 -8.24 -15.69
N THR A 109 -11.12 -7.80 -14.60
CA THR A 109 -11.75 -7.69 -13.27
C THR A 109 -11.46 -6.30 -12.72
N GLN A 110 -12.51 -5.66 -12.21
CA GLN A 110 -12.41 -4.41 -11.47
C GLN A 110 -12.80 -4.65 -10.02
N VAL A 111 -11.98 -4.15 -9.09
CA VAL A 111 -12.25 -4.22 -7.66
C VAL A 111 -12.40 -2.81 -7.12
N SER A 112 -13.47 -2.58 -6.37
CA SER A 112 -13.71 -1.34 -5.65
C SER A 112 -14.10 -1.66 -4.21
N ALA A 113 -13.41 -1.03 -3.25
CA ALA A 113 -13.69 -1.25 -1.84
C ALA A 113 -13.35 0.00 -1.02
N GLN A 114 -14.06 0.19 0.09
CA GLN A 114 -13.83 1.32 0.99
C GLN A 114 -14.26 1.01 2.43
N ALA A 115 -13.57 1.66 3.37
CA ALA A 115 -13.99 1.69 4.77
C ALA A 115 -15.07 2.76 4.95
N GLN A 116 -16.15 2.38 5.64
CA GLN A 116 -17.23 3.28 6.01
C GLN A 116 -17.61 3.00 7.47
N ASP A 117 -17.33 3.95 8.35
CA ASP A 117 -17.46 3.79 9.80
C ASP A 117 -16.67 2.58 10.33
N ALA A 118 -17.35 1.62 10.97
CA ALA A 118 -16.76 0.40 11.52
C ALA A 118 -16.78 -0.79 10.52
N GLN A 119 -17.16 -0.56 9.26
CA GLN A 119 -17.33 -1.57 8.24
C GLN A 119 -16.41 -1.29 7.06
N PHE A 120 -15.96 -2.34 6.41
CA PHE A 120 -15.22 -2.29 5.16
C PHE A 120 -16.02 -3.02 4.10
N ASP A 121 -16.41 -2.29 3.05
CA ASP A 121 -17.28 -2.79 2.00
C ASP A 121 -16.52 -2.95 0.70
N VAL A 122 -16.58 -4.14 0.11
CA VAL A 122 -16.19 -4.44 -1.27
C VAL A 122 -17.47 -4.38 -2.10
N THR A 123 -17.49 -3.51 -3.11
CA THR A 123 -18.68 -3.28 -3.95
C THR A 123 -18.63 -4.02 -5.29
N ALA A 124 -17.43 -4.36 -5.76
CA ALA A 124 -17.21 -5.07 -7.02
C ALA A 124 -15.96 -5.95 -6.90
N PRO A 125 -15.86 -7.08 -7.64
CA PRO A 125 -16.84 -7.64 -8.55
C PRO A 125 -18.02 -8.34 -7.83
N VAL A 126 -17.78 -8.85 -6.60
CA VAL A 126 -18.81 -9.51 -5.78
C VAL A 126 -18.92 -8.77 -4.45
N PRO A 127 -20.08 -8.19 -4.12
CA PRO A 127 -20.27 -7.45 -2.88
C PRO A 127 -19.96 -8.32 -1.64
N GLN A 128 -19.17 -7.79 -0.75
CA GLN A 128 -18.79 -8.39 0.53
C GLN A 128 -18.62 -7.28 1.57
N SER A 129 -18.77 -7.63 2.84
CA SER A 129 -18.52 -6.71 3.94
C SER A 129 -17.76 -7.39 5.06
N ALA A 130 -16.89 -6.63 5.71
CA ALA A 130 -16.16 -7.08 6.89
C ALA A 130 -16.14 -5.98 7.95
N ARG A 131 -16.25 -6.35 9.23
CA ARG A 131 -16.16 -5.40 10.34
C ARG A 131 -14.70 -5.14 10.71
N GLY A 132 -14.42 -3.89 11.08
CA GLY A 132 -13.13 -3.45 11.61
C GLY A 132 -12.05 -3.30 10.54
N CYS A 133 -10.81 -3.35 10.97
CA CYS A 133 -9.65 -3.19 10.11
C CYS A 133 -9.53 -4.34 9.10
N VAL A 134 -9.40 -4.00 7.82
CA VAL A 134 -9.09 -4.93 6.74
C VAL A 134 -7.75 -4.50 6.12
N MET A 135 -6.91 -5.47 5.79
CA MET A 135 -5.66 -5.28 5.08
C MET A 135 -5.73 -6.03 3.74
N SER A 136 -5.12 -5.49 2.69
CA SER A 136 -4.88 -6.23 1.45
C SER A 136 -3.67 -7.16 1.60
N PHE A 137 -3.27 -7.87 0.55
CA PHE A 137 -2.00 -8.60 0.49
C PHE A 137 -0.82 -7.60 0.45
N ALA A 138 -0.71 -6.76 1.48
CA ALA A 138 0.26 -5.69 1.63
C ALA A 138 1.61 -6.21 2.15
N TYR A 139 2.36 -6.92 1.31
CA TYR A 139 3.64 -7.56 1.69
C TYR A 139 4.66 -6.58 2.25
N TRP A 140 4.57 -5.29 1.89
CA TRP A 140 5.42 -4.21 2.39
C TRP A 140 5.13 -3.83 3.85
N ASN A 141 3.97 -4.22 4.40
CA ASN A 141 3.54 -3.86 5.75
C ASN A 141 3.79 -5.01 6.72
N PRO A 142 4.66 -4.84 7.74
CA PRO A 142 4.96 -5.92 8.69
C PRO A 142 3.76 -6.38 9.52
N ALA A 143 2.70 -5.55 9.67
CA ALA A 143 1.47 -5.94 10.36
C ALA A 143 0.69 -7.05 9.61
N LEU A 144 1.03 -7.32 8.35
CA LEU A 144 0.50 -8.46 7.59
C LEU A 144 0.69 -9.78 8.33
N ARG A 145 1.80 -9.96 9.05
CA ARG A 145 2.16 -11.23 9.72
C ARG A 145 1.16 -11.68 10.81
N THR A 146 0.35 -10.77 11.32
CA THR A 146 -0.65 -11.02 12.36
C THR A 146 -2.07 -11.11 11.83
N GLN A 147 -2.27 -10.97 10.53
CA GLN A 147 -3.59 -10.98 9.92
C GLN A 147 -4.17 -12.40 9.83
N GLN A 148 -5.48 -12.50 9.96
CA GLN A 148 -6.25 -13.74 9.80
C GLN A 148 -7.15 -13.70 8.55
N ARG A 149 -7.21 -12.55 7.88
CA ARG A 149 -7.91 -12.34 6.62
C ARG A 149 -7.24 -11.24 5.83
N LEU A 150 -7.21 -11.36 4.52
CA LEU A 150 -6.64 -10.37 3.61
C LEU A 150 -7.57 -10.15 2.42
N LEU A 151 -7.70 -8.90 1.98
CA LEU A 151 -8.38 -8.58 0.73
C LEU A 151 -7.44 -8.83 -0.45
N ASN A 152 -7.90 -9.63 -1.39
CA ASN A 152 -7.19 -9.86 -2.65
C ASN A 152 -7.55 -8.75 -3.65
N PRO A 153 -6.60 -7.88 -4.04
CA PRO A 153 -6.90 -6.76 -4.94
C PRO A 153 -7.18 -7.18 -6.38
N GLN A 154 -6.89 -8.43 -6.76
CA GLN A 154 -7.17 -8.95 -8.09
C GLN A 154 -8.60 -9.50 -8.23
N THR A 155 -9.14 -10.03 -7.15
CA THR A 155 -10.43 -10.75 -7.15
C THR A 155 -11.51 -10.05 -6.35
N GLY A 156 -11.15 -9.11 -5.47
CA GLY A 156 -12.06 -8.48 -4.51
C GLY A 156 -12.50 -9.39 -3.36
N ARG A 157 -11.95 -10.59 -3.23
CA ARG A 157 -12.31 -11.52 -2.15
C ARG A 157 -11.56 -11.19 -0.87
N ILE A 158 -12.27 -11.22 0.25
CA ILE A 158 -11.67 -11.21 1.59
C ILE A 158 -11.41 -12.68 1.94
N GLU A 159 -10.15 -13.07 1.88
CA GLU A 159 -9.71 -14.46 2.04
C GLU A 159 -9.24 -14.71 3.49
N PRO A 160 -9.70 -15.77 4.15
CA PRO A 160 -9.11 -16.20 5.41
C PRO A 160 -7.68 -16.66 5.18
N VAL A 161 -6.77 -16.23 6.05
CA VAL A 161 -5.35 -16.61 5.94
C VAL A 161 -4.80 -17.06 7.27
N ARG A 162 -3.76 -17.90 7.22
CA ARG A 162 -2.90 -18.25 8.35
C ARG A 162 -1.46 -18.02 7.95
N ILE A 163 -0.74 -17.20 8.70
CA ILE A 163 0.63 -16.79 8.37
C ILE A 163 1.58 -17.42 9.36
N THR A 164 2.58 -18.15 8.87
CA THR A 164 3.52 -18.92 9.68
C THR A 164 4.96 -18.61 9.29
N PRO A 165 5.91 -18.55 10.24
CA PRO A 165 7.31 -18.36 9.92
C PRO A 165 7.87 -19.58 9.16
N LEU A 166 8.77 -19.32 8.21
CA LEU A 166 9.57 -20.34 7.51
C LEU A 166 11.01 -20.40 8.04
N GLY A 167 11.43 -19.39 8.85
CA GLY A 167 12.79 -19.25 9.30
C GLY A 167 13.67 -18.45 8.34
N GLU A 168 14.97 -18.51 8.59
CA GLU A 168 15.98 -17.79 7.83
C GLU A 168 16.54 -18.66 6.70
N THR A 169 16.76 -18.05 5.54
CA THR A 169 17.39 -18.70 4.39
C THR A 169 18.09 -17.66 3.51
N PRO A 170 19.16 -18.02 2.81
CA PRO A 170 19.69 -17.16 1.76
C PRO A 170 18.68 -16.99 0.61
N LEU A 171 18.52 -15.74 0.14
CA LEU A 171 17.71 -15.41 -1.03
C LEU A 171 18.58 -14.79 -2.11
N GLU A 172 18.51 -15.34 -3.31
CA GLU A 172 19.25 -14.83 -4.45
C GLU A 172 18.56 -13.61 -5.07
N LEU A 173 19.25 -12.45 -5.04
CA LEU A 173 18.84 -11.19 -5.69
C LEU A 173 19.83 -10.84 -6.78
N GLY A 174 19.59 -11.34 -7.99
CA GLY A 174 20.55 -11.25 -9.09
C GLY A 174 21.84 -12.02 -8.78
N ALA A 175 22.99 -11.32 -8.76
CA ALA A 175 24.28 -11.91 -8.45
C ALA A 175 24.64 -11.90 -6.94
N ARG A 176 23.73 -11.43 -6.08
CA ARG A 176 23.95 -11.32 -4.63
C ARG A 176 23.07 -12.31 -3.88
N SER A 177 23.64 -12.97 -2.88
CA SER A 177 22.92 -13.77 -1.90
C SER A 177 22.75 -12.93 -0.63
N VAL A 178 21.53 -12.77 -0.13
CA VAL A 178 21.22 -12.00 1.07
C VAL A 178 20.49 -12.87 2.08
N ALA A 179 20.80 -12.71 3.36
CA ALA A 179 20.05 -13.36 4.42
C ALA A 179 18.61 -12.84 4.43
N ALA A 180 17.64 -13.74 4.42
CA ALA A 180 16.23 -13.40 4.39
C ALA A 180 15.44 -14.22 5.41
N THR A 181 14.46 -13.58 6.04
CA THR A 181 13.47 -14.25 6.89
C THR A 181 12.19 -14.48 6.10
N GLY A 182 11.74 -15.73 6.06
CA GLY A 182 10.56 -16.14 5.31
C GLY A 182 9.30 -16.25 6.15
N TRP A 183 8.17 -15.95 5.52
CA TRP A 183 6.82 -16.17 6.08
C TRP A 183 5.93 -16.77 5.02
N ARG A 184 5.17 -17.81 5.39
CA ARG A 184 4.21 -18.47 4.49
C ARG A 184 2.79 -18.04 4.80
N ILE A 185 2.11 -17.54 3.78
CA ILE A 185 0.68 -17.21 3.80
C ILE A 185 -0.08 -18.40 3.24
N HIS A 186 -0.86 -19.06 4.12
CA HIS A 186 -1.82 -20.09 3.74
C HIS A 186 -3.19 -19.45 3.61
N GLY A 187 -4.05 -19.94 2.71
CA GLY A 187 -5.42 -19.46 2.50
C GLY A 187 -5.75 -19.22 1.05
N PRO A 188 -4.93 -18.54 0.24
CA PRO A 188 -5.04 -18.57 -1.21
C PRO A 188 -4.99 -20.00 -1.75
N ALA A 189 -5.47 -20.21 -2.97
CA ALA A 189 -5.48 -21.54 -3.62
C ALA A 189 -4.11 -22.22 -3.57
N GLN A 190 -3.03 -21.43 -3.67
CA GLN A 190 -1.66 -21.88 -3.46
C GLN A 190 -0.99 -21.01 -2.40
N PRO A 191 -0.15 -21.60 -1.51
CA PRO A 191 0.61 -20.83 -0.53
C PRO A 191 1.54 -19.80 -1.18
N ILE A 192 1.72 -18.67 -0.50
CA ILE A 192 2.63 -17.60 -0.91
C ILE A 192 3.72 -17.49 0.16
N ASP A 193 4.99 -17.60 -0.25
CA ASP A 193 6.14 -17.36 0.61
C ASP A 193 6.67 -15.95 0.38
N VAL A 194 6.79 -15.17 1.46
CA VAL A 194 7.23 -13.77 1.42
C VAL A 194 8.56 -13.64 2.17
N TRP A 195 9.51 -12.93 1.58
CA TRP A 195 10.87 -12.83 2.06
C TRP A 195 11.21 -11.40 2.45
N TYR A 196 11.81 -11.24 3.63
CA TYR A 196 12.22 -9.95 4.19
C TYR A 196 13.71 -9.95 4.49
N SER A 197 14.38 -8.80 4.28
CA SER A 197 15.77 -8.59 4.68
C SER A 197 15.92 -8.59 6.21
N ALA A 198 17.14 -8.59 6.70
CA ALA A 198 17.44 -8.43 8.13
C ALA A 198 16.93 -7.08 8.69
N GLN A 199 16.77 -6.06 7.85
CA GLN A 199 16.20 -4.75 8.20
C GLN A 199 14.66 -4.75 8.17
N GLY A 200 14.04 -5.84 7.72
CA GLY A 200 12.60 -5.99 7.61
C GLY A 200 12.01 -5.49 6.30
N ASP A 201 12.82 -5.14 5.31
CA ASP A 201 12.36 -4.74 3.98
C ASP A 201 11.85 -5.94 3.19
N TRP A 202 10.75 -5.75 2.49
CA TRP A 202 10.23 -6.77 1.58
C TRP A 202 11.14 -6.91 0.35
N ILE A 203 11.76 -8.10 0.17
CA ILE A 203 12.77 -8.34 -0.86
C ILE A 203 12.40 -9.45 -1.84
N GLY A 204 11.36 -10.21 -1.57
CA GLY A 204 10.96 -11.29 -2.48
C GLY A 204 9.63 -11.94 -2.15
N LEU A 205 9.15 -12.70 -3.11
CA LEU A 205 7.96 -13.54 -2.98
C LEU A 205 8.11 -14.76 -3.88
N ASP A 206 7.68 -15.90 -3.40
CA ASP A 206 7.57 -17.14 -4.17
C ASP A 206 6.15 -17.68 -4.06
N ALA A 207 5.58 -18.09 -5.19
CA ALA A 207 4.26 -18.73 -5.23
C ALA A 207 4.23 -19.82 -6.30
N ARG A 208 3.38 -20.82 -6.10
CA ARG A 208 3.01 -21.74 -7.17
C ARG A 208 1.80 -21.19 -7.90
N VAL A 209 1.81 -21.32 -9.21
CA VAL A 209 0.67 -20.98 -10.07
C VAL A 209 0.19 -22.22 -10.81
N ASP A 210 -0.85 -22.09 -11.62
CA ASP A 210 -1.44 -23.20 -12.35
C ASP A 210 -0.40 -24.04 -13.11
N GLY A 211 -0.63 -25.34 -13.14
CA GLY A 211 0.31 -26.31 -13.69
C GLY A 211 1.54 -26.59 -12.80
N GLY A 212 1.54 -26.11 -11.54
CA GLY A 212 2.65 -26.31 -10.60
C GLY A 212 3.89 -25.45 -10.87
N ARG A 213 3.80 -24.50 -11.78
CA ARG A 213 4.86 -23.57 -12.15
C ARG A 213 5.21 -22.64 -10.99
N VAL A 214 6.47 -22.21 -10.92
CA VAL A 214 6.96 -21.36 -9.82
C VAL A 214 7.11 -19.92 -10.27
N LEU A 215 6.31 -19.06 -9.67
CA LEU A 215 6.39 -17.59 -9.83
C LEU A 215 7.30 -17.04 -8.73
N ARG A 216 8.28 -16.22 -9.12
CA ARG A 216 9.21 -15.58 -8.18
C ARG A 216 9.29 -14.08 -8.43
N TYR A 217 9.22 -13.32 -7.34
CA TYR A 217 9.51 -11.90 -7.30
C TYR A 217 10.86 -11.69 -6.63
N ARG A 218 11.74 -10.90 -7.25
CA ARG A 218 13.04 -10.54 -6.70
C ARG A 218 13.25 -9.04 -6.81
N LEU A 219 13.51 -8.39 -5.68
CA LEU A 219 13.78 -6.95 -5.61
C LEU A 219 15.01 -6.63 -6.47
N GLN A 220 14.92 -5.52 -7.25
CA GLN A 220 15.99 -5.04 -8.13
C GLN A 220 16.91 -4.02 -7.43
#